data_d96eb8a2b3280ed3730f540489df8290
#
_entry.id   d96eb8a2b3280ed3730f540489df8290
#
_cell.length_a   1.000
_cell.length_b   1.000
_cell.length_c   1.000
_cell.angle_alpha   90.00
_cell.angle_beta   90.00
_cell.angle_gamma   90.00
#
_symmetry.space_group_name_H-M   'P 1'
#
loop_
_entity.id
_entity.type
_entity.pdbx_description
1 polymer ?
#
loop_
_entity_poly.entity_id
_entity_poly.type
_entity_poly.pdbx_seq_one_letter_code
_entity_poly.pdbx_strand_id
1 'polypeptide(L)'
;MSLRADYWYGEYMTAVDIVRLSSKSAAEPRTITILGATGSIGASTLDLIRRAPERYRVESISARRNARALGKIAREIGARHAVVADPAAYRELKDALSGSRTEAAAGENALVEAAQRPADWVMAAISGSAGLKPTLAAIDRGATVALANKECLVCAGSLFMRRAASAGATVLPVDSEHNAVFQALGAGNRADVRRIILTASGGPFRTWSKEAIKAATPEQALRHPNWSMGPKVTVDSATLMNKGLEIIEAHHLFSLTSNEIDVLVHPQSVVHGLVEFRDGSVVAQLGSPDMRIPIAHCLAWPRRIDGPAARLDLAALQQLTFEAPDLERFPGLALARRAMETGGAAPTVLNAADEVAVGEFIAGRISFPAIVALVEATLDIAAGRGLLAEPAGIDAALAVDHIARTLARDLLPEIAVKAS
;
A
#
# COMPACT_ATOMS: atom_id res chain seq x y z
N MET A 1 24.00 20.78 -9.61
CA MET A 1 23.04 20.94 -10.73
C MET A 1 21.82 20.12 -10.38
N SER A 2 20.77 20.80 -9.91
CA SER A 2 19.54 20.20 -9.35
C SER A 2 18.72 19.59 -10.50
N LEU A 3 18.66 18.27 -10.59
CA LEU A 3 17.64 17.57 -11.37
C LEU A 3 16.31 17.74 -10.61
N ARG A 4 15.62 18.84 -10.83
CA ARG A 4 14.21 18.96 -10.46
C ARG A 4 13.43 18.00 -11.31
N ALA A 5 12.76 17.07 -10.67
CA ALA A 5 11.99 16.02 -11.27
C ALA A 5 10.74 16.59 -11.96
N ASP A 6 10.80 16.75 -13.27
CA ASP A 6 9.64 16.93 -14.16
C ASP A 6 8.91 15.58 -14.37
N TYR A 7 8.64 14.86 -13.29
CA TYR A 7 8.05 13.50 -13.34
C TYR A 7 6.60 13.46 -12.83
N TRP A 8 5.91 14.59 -12.91
CA TRP A 8 4.46 14.56 -12.88
C TRP A 8 3.98 14.42 -14.31
N TYR A 9 3.39 13.26 -14.64
CA TYR A 9 2.69 12.97 -15.89
C TYR A 9 3.04 14.00 -16.97
N GLY A 10 4.02 13.69 -17.82
CA GLY A 10 4.51 14.61 -18.82
C GLY A 10 3.35 15.35 -19.48
N GLU A 11 3.54 16.64 -19.70
CA GLU A 11 2.64 17.59 -20.38
C GLU A 11 1.19 17.17 -20.34
N TYR A 12 0.43 17.76 -19.41
CA TYR A 12 -1.03 17.67 -19.27
C TYR A 12 -1.69 16.77 -20.30
N MET A 13 -2.21 15.61 -19.89
CA MET A 13 -3.19 14.91 -20.69
C MET A 13 -4.36 15.88 -20.94
N THR A 14 -4.35 16.52 -22.11
CA THR A 14 -5.46 17.34 -22.56
C THR A 14 -6.70 16.45 -22.68
N ALA A 15 -7.88 17.03 -22.71
CA ALA A 15 -9.11 16.29 -23.00
C ALA A 15 -8.94 15.41 -24.27
N VAL A 16 -8.05 15.79 -25.20
CA VAL A 16 -7.69 15.05 -26.41
C VAL A 16 -6.86 13.80 -26.09
N ASP A 17 -5.96 13.85 -25.09
CA ASP A 17 -5.15 12.70 -24.69
C ASP A 17 -5.97 11.69 -23.88
N ILE A 18 -6.90 12.17 -23.06
CA ILE A 18 -7.93 11.34 -22.41
C ILE A 18 -8.77 10.62 -23.49
N VAL A 19 -9.12 11.28 -24.58
CA VAL A 19 -9.83 10.68 -25.73
C VAL A 19 -8.94 9.68 -26.47
N ARG A 20 -7.64 9.89 -26.60
CA ARG A 20 -6.69 8.93 -27.24
C ARG A 20 -6.47 7.67 -26.41
N LEU A 21 -6.38 7.75 -25.09
CA LEU A 21 -6.38 6.57 -24.21
C LEU A 21 -7.74 5.86 -24.18
N SER A 22 -8.83 6.58 -24.49
CA SER A 22 -10.18 6.00 -24.59
C SER A 22 -10.46 5.30 -25.94
N SER A 23 -9.56 5.40 -26.92
CA SER A 23 -9.76 4.88 -28.28
C SER A 23 -9.40 3.40 -28.46
N LYS A 24 -8.94 2.67 -27.45
CA LYS A 24 -9.14 1.22 -27.46
C LYS A 24 -10.64 0.97 -27.47
N SER A 25 -11.13 0.44 -28.58
CA SER A 25 -12.49 0.05 -28.81
C SER A 25 -13.11 -0.55 -27.53
N ALA A 26 -14.34 -0.14 -27.21
CA ALA A 26 -15.14 -0.72 -26.10
C ALA A 26 -15.45 -2.23 -26.29
N ALA A 27 -14.86 -2.87 -27.28
CA ALA A 27 -15.12 -4.22 -27.75
C ALA A 27 -14.19 -5.30 -27.20
N GLU A 28 -12.99 -4.96 -26.68
CA GLU A 28 -12.08 -5.99 -26.16
C GLU A 28 -11.98 -5.97 -24.64
N PRO A 29 -12.08 -7.14 -23.98
CA PRO A 29 -11.91 -7.24 -22.53
C PRO A 29 -10.50 -6.80 -22.10
N ARG A 30 -10.40 -5.99 -21.04
CA ARG A 30 -9.13 -5.59 -20.44
C ARG A 30 -8.43 -6.80 -19.82
N THR A 31 -7.18 -7.02 -20.16
CA THR A 31 -6.40 -8.13 -19.59
C THR A 31 -5.80 -7.73 -18.25
N ILE A 32 -5.99 -8.58 -17.22
CA ILE A 32 -5.69 -8.28 -15.82
C ILE A 32 -4.78 -9.35 -15.21
N THR A 33 -3.81 -8.91 -14.42
CA THR A 33 -3.06 -9.77 -13.49
C THR A 33 -3.31 -9.32 -12.05
N ILE A 34 -3.52 -10.27 -11.12
CA ILE A 34 -3.76 -9.98 -9.69
C ILE A 34 -2.68 -10.68 -8.86
N LEU A 35 -1.71 -9.91 -8.41
CA LEU A 35 -0.68 -10.36 -7.49
C LEU A 35 -1.24 -10.28 -6.06
N GLY A 36 -1.45 -11.43 -5.41
CA GLY A 36 -2.06 -11.50 -4.09
C GLY A 36 -3.59 -11.69 -4.09
N ALA A 37 -4.12 -12.50 -4.99
CA ALA A 37 -5.56 -12.71 -5.23
C ALA A 37 -6.36 -13.25 -4.02
N THR A 38 -5.70 -13.92 -3.07
CA THR A 38 -6.36 -14.48 -1.87
C THR A 38 -6.35 -13.54 -0.65
N GLY A 39 -5.73 -12.36 -0.76
CA GLY A 39 -5.77 -11.31 0.25
C GLY A 39 -7.04 -10.45 0.15
N SER A 40 -7.23 -9.53 1.11
CA SER A 40 -8.41 -8.64 1.16
C SER A 40 -8.55 -7.75 -0.08
N ILE A 41 -7.45 -7.16 -0.55
CA ILE A 41 -7.43 -6.34 -1.77
C ILE A 41 -7.71 -7.20 -3.01
N GLY A 42 -7.09 -8.38 -3.10
CA GLY A 42 -7.38 -9.34 -4.16
C GLY A 42 -8.85 -9.75 -4.19
N ALA A 43 -9.45 -10.04 -3.04
CA ALA A 43 -10.87 -10.39 -2.92
C ALA A 43 -11.78 -9.23 -3.36
N SER A 44 -11.48 -7.99 -2.96
CA SER A 44 -12.21 -6.80 -3.38
C SER A 44 -12.07 -6.54 -4.90
N THR A 45 -10.89 -6.79 -5.46
CA THR A 45 -10.67 -6.72 -6.91
C THR A 45 -11.50 -7.76 -7.66
N LEU A 46 -11.50 -9.00 -7.16
CA LEU A 46 -12.29 -10.10 -7.72
C LEU A 46 -13.79 -9.84 -7.65
N ASP A 47 -14.30 -9.21 -6.58
CA ASP A 47 -15.71 -8.82 -6.48
C ASP A 47 -16.10 -7.87 -7.62
N LEU A 48 -15.26 -6.88 -7.93
CA LEU A 48 -15.51 -5.95 -9.05
C LEU A 48 -15.47 -6.66 -10.42
N ILE A 49 -14.50 -7.56 -10.63
CA ILE A 49 -14.37 -8.32 -11.87
C ILE A 49 -15.59 -9.22 -12.10
N ARG A 50 -16.07 -9.92 -11.06
CA ARG A 50 -17.24 -10.79 -11.11
C ARG A 50 -18.54 -10.07 -11.49
N ARG A 51 -18.62 -8.77 -11.24
CA ARG A 51 -19.80 -7.95 -11.58
C ARG A 51 -19.89 -7.55 -13.06
N ALA A 52 -18.77 -7.66 -13.79
CA ALA A 52 -18.70 -7.36 -15.22
C ALA A 52 -17.68 -8.29 -15.91
N PRO A 53 -17.89 -9.61 -15.87
CA PRO A 53 -16.91 -10.61 -16.34
C PRO A 53 -16.56 -10.46 -17.82
N GLU A 54 -17.50 -9.95 -18.62
CA GLU A 54 -17.31 -9.71 -20.06
C GLU A 54 -16.29 -8.59 -20.34
N ARG A 55 -16.02 -7.71 -19.37
CA ARG A 55 -15.07 -6.59 -19.50
C ARG A 55 -13.64 -6.96 -19.18
N TYR A 56 -13.41 -8.14 -18.60
CA TYR A 56 -12.11 -8.50 -18.07
C TYR A 56 -11.69 -9.91 -18.47
N ARG A 57 -10.41 -10.06 -18.78
CA ARG A 57 -9.76 -11.34 -18.99
C ARG A 57 -8.62 -11.47 -17.98
N VAL A 58 -8.66 -12.49 -17.14
CA VAL A 58 -7.62 -12.67 -16.12
C VAL A 58 -6.50 -13.53 -16.69
N GLU A 59 -5.31 -12.91 -16.80
CA GLU A 59 -4.10 -13.58 -17.29
C GLU A 59 -3.44 -14.38 -16.18
N SER A 60 -3.10 -13.71 -15.05
CA SER A 60 -2.42 -14.37 -13.94
C SER A 60 -3.01 -13.98 -12.59
N ILE A 61 -3.01 -14.94 -11.67
CA ILE A 61 -3.31 -14.69 -10.25
C ILE A 61 -2.27 -15.36 -9.36
N SER A 62 -2.02 -14.78 -8.18
CA SER A 62 -1.08 -15.39 -7.25
C SER A 62 -1.58 -15.40 -5.80
N ALA A 63 -1.00 -16.30 -5.00
CA ALA A 63 -1.13 -16.36 -3.56
C ALA A 63 0.19 -16.78 -2.91
N ARG A 64 0.34 -16.62 -1.59
CA ARG A 64 1.54 -17.11 -0.90
C ARG A 64 1.50 -18.63 -0.76
N ARG A 65 0.53 -19.16 -0.02
CA ARG A 65 0.39 -20.60 0.31
C ARG A 65 -1.00 -21.16 0.05
N ASN A 66 -2.03 -20.31 -0.01
CA ASN A 66 -3.42 -20.76 -0.07
C ASN A 66 -3.77 -21.30 -1.46
N ALA A 67 -3.18 -22.45 -1.80
CA ALA A 67 -3.32 -23.10 -3.09
C ALA A 67 -4.76 -23.51 -3.42
N ARG A 68 -5.49 -24.03 -2.41
CA ARG A 68 -6.89 -24.46 -2.59
C ARG A 68 -7.81 -23.30 -2.93
N ALA A 69 -7.71 -22.18 -2.18
CA ALA A 69 -8.49 -20.99 -2.49
C ALA A 69 -8.11 -20.40 -3.84
N LEU A 70 -6.79 -20.34 -4.16
CA LEU A 70 -6.31 -19.85 -5.45
C LEU A 70 -6.84 -20.68 -6.61
N GLY A 71 -6.80 -22.01 -6.51
CA GLY A 71 -7.31 -22.93 -7.52
C GLY A 71 -8.82 -22.77 -7.75
N LYS A 72 -9.61 -22.60 -6.67
CA LYS A 72 -11.04 -22.27 -6.77
C LYS A 72 -11.29 -20.98 -7.52
N ILE A 73 -10.58 -19.90 -7.13
CA ILE A 73 -10.67 -18.60 -7.79
C ILE A 73 -10.30 -18.73 -9.28
N ALA A 74 -9.16 -19.37 -9.58
CA ALA A 74 -8.69 -19.53 -10.96
C ALA A 74 -9.73 -20.18 -11.89
N ARG A 75 -10.38 -21.26 -11.40
CA ARG A 75 -11.44 -21.94 -12.15
C ARG A 75 -12.67 -21.06 -12.36
N GLU A 76 -13.07 -20.33 -11.32
CA GLU A 76 -14.27 -19.49 -11.34
C GLU A 76 -14.15 -18.34 -12.36
N ILE A 77 -12.99 -17.66 -12.39
CA ILE A 77 -12.76 -16.50 -13.25
C ILE A 77 -12.08 -16.85 -14.58
N GLY A 78 -11.75 -18.11 -14.82
CA GLY A 78 -11.08 -18.54 -16.03
C GLY A 78 -9.65 -18.00 -16.18
N ALA A 79 -8.90 -17.86 -15.06
CA ALA A 79 -7.52 -17.39 -15.12
C ALA A 79 -6.63 -18.34 -15.93
N ARG A 80 -5.75 -17.79 -16.77
CA ARG A 80 -4.83 -18.59 -17.58
C ARG A 80 -3.68 -19.17 -16.78
N HIS A 81 -3.22 -18.45 -15.74
CA HIS A 81 -2.06 -18.81 -14.96
C HIS A 81 -2.32 -18.55 -13.47
N ALA A 82 -1.90 -19.48 -12.60
CA ALA A 82 -2.02 -19.38 -11.15
C ALA A 82 -0.69 -19.76 -10.48
N VAL A 83 -0.21 -18.90 -9.57
CA VAL A 83 1.10 -19.07 -8.94
C VAL A 83 0.99 -19.05 -7.42
N VAL A 84 1.61 -20.01 -6.75
CA VAL A 84 1.87 -19.96 -5.32
C VAL A 84 3.32 -19.56 -5.06
N ALA A 85 3.56 -18.60 -4.17
CA ALA A 85 4.92 -18.16 -3.84
C ALA A 85 5.72 -19.26 -3.13
N ASP A 86 5.06 -20.04 -2.27
CA ASP A 86 5.68 -21.14 -1.55
C ASP A 86 5.69 -22.41 -2.44
N PRO A 87 6.88 -22.91 -2.82
CA PRO A 87 6.98 -24.14 -3.63
C PRO A 87 6.33 -25.38 -2.97
N ALA A 88 6.25 -25.42 -1.63
CA ALA A 88 5.62 -26.53 -0.91
C ALA A 88 4.11 -26.64 -1.21
N ALA A 89 3.46 -25.55 -1.61
CA ALA A 89 2.04 -25.51 -1.98
C ALA A 89 1.76 -25.88 -3.46
N TYR A 90 2.80 -26.13 -4.26
CA TYR A 90 2.65 -26.39 -5.71
C TYR A 90 1.75 -27.59 -6.02
N ARG A 91 1.98 -28.73 -5.32
CA ARG A 91 1.22 -29.95 -5.56
C ARG A 91 -0.27 -29.73 -5.29
N GLU A 92 -0.60 -29.08 -4.17
CA GLU A 92 -2.00 -28.77 -3.81
C GLU A 92 -2.64 -27.84 -4.87
N LEU A 93 -1.90 -26.86 -5.41
CA LEU A 93 -2.38 -26.00 -6.49
C LEU A 93 -2.66 -26.79 -7.76
N LYS A 94 -1.73 -27.66 -8.17
CA LYS A 94 -1.86 -28.49 -9.35
C LYS A 94 -3.07 -29.44 -9.25
N ASP A 95 -3.28 -30.04 -8.07
CA ASP A 95 -4.43 -30.90 -7.80
C ASP A 95 -5.74 -30.10 -7.84
N ALA A 96 -5.78 -28.89 -7.25
CA ALA A 96 -6.93 -27.99 -7.27
C ALA A 96 -7.29 -27.50 -8.70
N LEU A 97 -6.32 -27.46 -9.61
CA LEU A 97 -6.49 -27.07 -11.01
C LEU A 97 -6.69 -28.23 -11.98
N SER A 98 -6.67 -29.48 -11.48
CA SER A 98 -6.83 -30.71 -12.33
C SER A 98 -8.09 -30.61 -13.17
N GLY A 99 -7.97 -30.84 -14.48
CA GLY A 99 -9.07 -30.73 -15.44
C GLY A 99 -9.46 -29.29 -15.84
N SER A 100 -8.74 -28.26 -15.38
CA SER A 100 -8.87 -26.88 -15.88
C SER A 100 -7.82 -26.60 -16.97
N ARG A 101 -7.94 -25.46 -17.65
CA ARG A 101 -6.95 -24.96 -18.62
C ARG A 101 -5.93 -24.02 -17.97
N THR A 102 -6.02 -23.79 -16.66
CA THR A 102 -5.13 -22.90 -15.91
C THR A 102 -3.78 -23.55 -15.71
N GLU A 103 -2.71 -22.86 -16.09
CA GLU A 103 -1.32 -23.28 -15.83
C GLU A 103 -0.99 -23.06 -14.35
N ALA A 104 -0.38 -24.05 -13.69
CA ALA A 104 0.08 -23.97 -12.31
C ALA A 104 1.58 -23.72 -12.26
N ALA A 105 2.04 -22.76 -11.44
CA ALA A 105 3.45 -22.52 -11.17
C ALA A 105 3.69 -22.23 -9.69
N ALA A 106 4.96 -22.26 -9.25
CA ALA A 106 5.33 -21.97 -7.88
C ALA A 106 6.72 -21.35 -7.76
N GLY A 107 6.93 -20.60 -6.68
CA GLY A 107 8.19 -19.96 -6.32
C GLY A 107 8.28 -18.49 -6.72
N GLU A 108 9.33 -17.84 -6.25
CA GLU A 108 9.53 -16.39 -6.47
C GLU A 108 9.73 -16.05 -7.96
N ASN A 109 10.49 -16.85 -8.68
CA ASN A 109 10.69 -16.63 -10.13
C ASN A 109 9.36 -16.74 -10.89
N ALA A 110 8.51 -17.70 -10.54
CA ALA A 110 7.20 -17.86 -11.15
C ALA A 110 6.26 -16.65 -10.86
N LEU A 111 6.40 -15.99 -9.68
CA LEU A 111 5.69 -14.75 -9.41
C LEU A 111 6.16 -13.61 -10.33
N VAL A 112 7.47 -13.50 -10.57
CA VAL A 112 8.05 -12.52 -11.49
C VAL A 112 7.56 -12.78 -12.91
N GLU A 113 7.58 -14.04 -13.37
CA GLU A 113 7.05 -14.44 -14.68
C GLU A 113 5.55 -14.13 -14.82
N ALA A 114 4.76 -14.38 -13.78
CA ALA A 114 3.33 -14.04 -13.75
C ALA A 114 3.09 -12.54 -13.97
N ALA A 115 3.94 -11.69 -13.38
CA ALA A 115 3.88 -10.25 -13.56
C ALA A 115 4.39 -9.79 -14.93
N GLN A 116 5.28 -10.56 -15.56
CA GLN A 116 5.80 -10.31 -16.90
C GLN A 116 4.84 -10.75 -18.02
N ARG A 117 3.85 -11.60 -17.75
CA ARG A 117 2.84 -12.00 -18.74
C ARG A 117 2.05 -10.78 -19.23
N PRO A 118 1.67 -10.73 -20.52
CA PRO A 118 0.96 -9.59 -21.10
C PRO A 118 -0.35 -9.32 -20.36
N ALA A 119 -0.43 -8.18 -19.71
CA ALA A 119 -1.65 -7.69 -19.07
C ALA A 119 -1.68 -6.15 -19.19
N ASP A 120 -2.86 -5.60 -19.46
CA ASP A 120 -3.08 -4.15 -19.55
C ASP A 120 -3.04 -3.49 -18.18
N TRP A 121 -3.38 -4.26 -17.13
CA TRP A 121 -3.51 -3.76 -15.77
C TRP A 121 -3.09 -4.82 -14.74
N VAL A 122 -2.34 -4.39 -13.75
CA VAL A 122 -1.82 -5.28 -12.71
C VAL A 122 -2.20 -4.76 -11.32
N MET A 123 -2.92 -5.55 -10.54
CA MET A 123 -3.11 -5.31 -9.11
C MET A 123 -1.88 -5.80 -8.35
N ALA A 124 -1.13 -4.91 -7.75
CA ALA A 124 0.01 -5.23 -6.90
C ALA A 124 -0.41 -5.24 -5.43
N ALA A 125 -0.85 -6.40 -4.94
CA ALA A 125 -1.41 -6.59 -3.59
C ALA A 125 -0.72 -7.70 -2.77
N ILE A 126 0.55 -8.00 -3.08
CA ILE A 126 1.41 -8.83 -2.23
C ILE A 126 1.96 -7.95 -1.13
N SER A 127 1.66 -8.24 0.13
CA SER A 127 2.12 -7.44 1.28
C SER A 127 3.62 -7.60 1.55
N GLY A 128 4.25 -6.55 2.05
CA GLY A 128 5.65 -6.52 2.46
C GLY A 128 6.64 -6.45 1.28
N SER A 129 7.92 -6.51 1.58
CA SER A 129 9.03 -6.44 0.59
C SER A 129 9.01 -7.56 -0.45
N ALA A 130 8.33 -8.68 -0.17
CA ALA A 130 8.14 -9.79 -1.12
C ALA A 130 7.39 -9.38 -2.40
N GLY A 131 6.56 -8.34 -2.35
CA GLY A 131 5.85 -7.81 -3.51
C GLY A 131 6.71 -6.94 -4.43
N LEU A 132 7.89 -6.51 -4.00
CA LEU A 132 8.70 -5.53 -4.74
C LEU A 132 9.16 -6.05 -6.11
N LYS A 133 9.81 -7.22 -6.17
CA LYS A 133 10.32 -7.81 -7.43
C LYS A 133 9.20 -8.07 -8.45
N PRO A 134 8.10 -8.77 -8.12
CA PRO A 134 7.03 -8.99 -9.09
C PRO A 134 6.33 -7.69 -9.51
N THR A 135 6.18 -6.70 -8.62
CA THR A 135 5.60 -5.40 -8.99
C THR A 135 6.51 -4.66 -9.98
N LEU A 136 7.82 -4.67 -9.75
CA LEU A 136 8.78 -4.07 -10.69
C LEU A 136 8.80 -4.79 -12.04
N ALA A 137 8.61 -6.10 -12.07
CA ALA A 137 8.52 -6.83 -13.33
C ALA A 137 7.30 -6.41 -14.18
N ALA A 138 6.20 -6.02 -13.53
CA ALA A 138 5.07 -5.41 -14.22
C ALA A 138 5.38 -3.97 -14.68
N ILE A 139 6.05 -3.19 -13.85
CA ILE A 139 6.52 -1.83 -14.17
C ILE A 139 7.44 -1.84 -15.40
N ASP A 140 8.40 -2.75 -15.46
CA ASP A 140 9.38 -2.83 -16.57
C ASP A 140 8.75 -3.07 -17.95
N ARG A 141 7.53 -3.60 -17.98
CA ARG A 141 6.76 -3.77 -19.22
C ARG A 141 6.00 -2.51 -19.64
N GLY A 142 6.05 -1.42 -18.87
CA GLY A 142 5.22 -0.24 -19.08
C GLY A 142 3.74 -0.47 -18.73
N ALA A 143 3.42 -1.42 -17.85
CA ALA A 143 2.04 -1.73 -17.50
C ALA A 143 1.39 -0.63 -16.65
N THR A 144 0.05 -0.57 -16.66
CA THR A 144 -0.70 0.16 -15.62
C THR A 144 -0.73 -0.70 -14.36
N VAL A 145 -0.09 -0.23 -13.29
CA VAL A 145 -0.01 -0.91 -12.00
C VAL A 145 -0.86 -0.20 -10.96
N ALA A 146 -1.88 -0.86 -10.46
CA ALA A 146 -2.65 -0.43 -9.29
C ALA A 146 -1.91 -0.90 -8.03
N LEU A 147 -1.22 0.03 -7.39
CA LEU A 147 -0.32 -0.23 -6.28
C LEU A 147 -1.07 -0.21 -4.95
N ALA A 148 -1.27 -1.38 -4.36
CA ALA A 148 -1.82 -1.56 -3.01
C ALA A 148 -0.75 -1.93 -1.98
N ASN A 149 0.46 -2.27 -2.44
CA ASN A 149 1.61 -2.60 -1.61
C ASN A 149 2.46 -1.35 -1.41
N LYS A 150 2.19 -0.59 -0.33
CA LYS A 150 2.95 0.61 0.03
C LYS A 150 4.41 0.33 0.35
N GLU A 151 4.71 -0.88 0.81
CA GLU A 151 6.07 -1.29 1.17
C GLU A 151 7.02 -1.25 -0.04
N CYS A 152 6.52 -1.37 -1.27
CA CYS A 152 7.32 -1.16 -2.48
C CYS A 152 7.93 0.25 -2.53
N LEU A 153 7.15 1.28 -2.14
CA LEU A 153 7.62 2.66 -2.11
C LEU A 153 8.39 2.98 -0.84
N VAL A 154 8.01 2.41 0.29
CA VAL A 154 8.75 2.57 1.54
C VAL A 154 10.15 1.96 1.44
N CYS A 155 10.28 0.77 0.85
CA CYS A 155 11.57 0.06 0.77
C CYS A 155 12.46 0.51 -0.41
N ALA A 156 11.88 1.03 -1.48
CA ALA A 156 12.64 1.34 -2.70
C ALA A 156 12.05 2.51 -3.50
N GLY A 157 11.39 3.47 -2.85
CA GLY A 157 10.55 4.46 -3.50
C GLY A 157 11.22 5.23 -4.63
N SER A 158 12.39 5.82 -4.39
CA SER A 158 13.16 6.53 -5.42
C SER A 158 13.55 5.64 -6.61
N LEU A 159 13.99 4.40 -6.32
CA LEU A 159 14.35 3.42 -7.34
C LEU A 159 13.11 2.98 -8.14
N PHE A 160 12.01 2.72 -7.43
CA PHE A 160 10.74 2.27 -8.00
C PHE A 160 10.17 3.32 -8.96
N MET A 161 10.05 4.58 -8.51
CA MET A 161 9.46 5.65 -9.32
C MET A 161 10.32 6.01 -10.53
N ARG A 162 11.67 6.04 -10.39
CA ARG A 162 12.57 6.23 -11.52
C ARG A 162 12.38 5.11 -12.57
N ARG A 163 12.25 3.86 -12.13
CA ARG A 163 12.06 2.72 -13.02
C ARG A 163 10.71 2.76 -13.73
N ALA A 164 9.64 3.16 -13.00
CA ALA A 164 8.32 3.37 -13.57
C ALA A 164 8.34 4.44 -14.68
N ALA A 165 8.98 5.58 -14.42
CA ALA A 165 9.13 6.65 -15.39
C ALA A 165 9.92 6.20 -16.62
N SER A 166 11.05 5.49 -16.41
CA SER A 166 11.90 5.00 -17.53
C SER A 166 11.19 3.98 -18.41
N ALA A 167 10.29 3.17 -17.84
CA ALA A 167 9.51 2.16 -18.56
C ALA A 167 8.20 2.71 -19.15
N GLY A 168 7.85 3.98 -18.89
CA GLY A 168 6.55 4.55 -19.27
C GLY A 168 5.36 3.87 -18.58
N ALA A 169 5.59 3.28 -17.40
CA ALA A 169 4.53 2.63 -16.64
C ALA A 169 3.66 3.65 -15.91
N THR A 170 2.37 3.33 -15.80
CA THR A 170 1.43 4.14 -15.00
C THR A 170 1.24 3.51 -13.63
N VAL A 171 1.53 4.25 -12.56
CA VAL A 171 1.32 3.81 -11.17
C VAL A 171 0.08 4.50 -10.62
N LEU A 172 -0.94 3.73 -10.27
CA LEU A 172 -2.20 4.21 -9.69
C LEU A 172 -2.27 3.81 -8.21
N PRO A 173 -2.42 4.74 -7.27
CA PRO A 173 -2.50 4.41 -5.85
C PRO A 173 -3.83 3.74 -5.51
N VAL A 174 -3.79 2.61 -4.80
CA VAL A 174 -4.97 1.88 -4.32
C VAL A 174 -5.26 2.19 -2.86
N ASP A 175 -4.25 2.53 -2.07
CA ASP A 175 -4.46 2.97 -0.69
C ASP A 175 -5.47 4.12 -0.68
N SER A 176 -6.46 4.08 0.23
CA SER A 176 -7.64 4.96 0.15
C SER A 176 -7.27 6.44 0.22
N GLU A 177 -6.32 6.80 1.06
CA GLU A 177 -5.86 8.16 1.26
C GLU A 177 -5.08 8.69 0.04
N HIS A 178 -4.19 7.86 -0.51
CA HIS A 178 -3.43 8.24 -1.71
C HIS A 178 -4.32 8.31 -2.96
N ASN A 179 -5.28 7.40 -3.07
CA ASN A 179 -6.27 7.45 -4.13
C ASN A 179 -7.15 8.70 -4.02
N ALA A 180 -7.51 9.10 -2.81
CA ALA A 180 -8.26 10.33 -2.54
C ALA A 180 -7.47 11.57 -2.96
N VAL A 181 -6.19 11.66 -2.55
CA VAL A 181 -5.28 12.74 -2.97
C VAL A 181 -5.11 12.76 -4.49
N PHE A 182 -4.89 11.60 -5.11
CA PHE A 182 -4.77 11.48 -6.56
C PHE A 182 -6.00 12.01 -7.30
N GLN A 183 -7.21 11.74 -6.79
CA GLN A 183 -8.46 12.28 -7.36
C GLN A 183 -8.58 13.80 -7.14
N ALA A 184 -8.23 14.29 -5.96
CA ALA A 184 -8.33 15.70 -5.60
C ALA A 184 -7.29 16.57 -6.34
N LEU A 185 -6.10 16.04 -6.62
CA LEU A 185 -5.06 16.69 -7.44
C LEU A 185 -5.53 16.97 -8.87
N GLY A 186 -6.47 16.19 -9.40
CA GLY A 186 -7.08 16.43 -10.70
C GLY A 186 -7.89 17.75 -10.80
N ALA A 187 -8.11 18.46 -9.69
CA ALA A 187 -8.78 19.75 -9.66
C ALA A 187 -7.87 20.94 -10.01
N GLY A 188 -6.54 20.76 -10.09
CA GLY A 188 -5.59 21.85 -10.36
C GLY A 188 -4.20 21.35 -10.75
N ASN A 189 -3.27 22.27 -10.88
CA ASN A 189 -1.88 21.96 -11.20
C ASN A 189 -1.06 21.62 -9.95
N ARG A 190 -0.05 20.77 -10.09
CA ARG A 190 0.89 20.48 -8.99
C ARG A 190 1.58 21.75 -8.46
N ALA A 191 1.91 22.70 -9.35
CA ALA A 191 2.55 23.95 -8.96
C ALA A 191 1.68 24.83 -8.04
N ASP A 192 0.37 24.65 -8.08
CA ASP A 192 -0.60 25.38 -7.27
C ASP A 192 -0.93 24.68 -5.94
N VAL A 193 -0.43 23.46 -5.75
CA VAL A 193 -0.60 22.71 -4.49
C VAL A 193 0.27 23.32 -3.41
N ARG A 194 -0.33 23.65 -2.28
CA ARG A 194 0.36 24.07 -1.06
C ARG A 194 0.79 22.86 -0.23
N ARG A 195 -0.14 21.95 0.02
CA ARG A 195 0.09 20.70 0.74
C ARG A 195 -1.02 19.68 0.47
N ILE A 196 -0.75 18.43 0.75
CA ILE A 196 -1.76 17.40 0.90
C ILE A 196 -2.01 17.11 2.37
N ILE A 197 -3.19 16.57 2.66
CA ILE A 197 -3.57 16.18 4.02
C ILE A 197 -4.11 14.74 3.95
N LEU A 198 -3.40 13.82 4.59
CA LEU A 198 -3.84 12.43 4.73
C LEU A 198 -4.69 12.32 6.00
N THR A 199 -5.82 11.64 5.93
CA THR A 199 -6.63 11.40 7.12
C THR A 199 -6.28 10.05 7.75
N ALA A 200 -6.43 9.95 9.07
CA ALA A 200 -6.29 8.74 9.85
C ALA A 200 -7.55 8.52 10.69
N SER A 201 -7.96 7.26 10.89
CA SER A 201 -9.07 6.96 11.83
C SER A 201 -8.71 7.30 13.28
N GLY A 202 -7.41 7.36 13.60
CA GLY A 202 -6.87 7.45 14.95
C GLY A 202 -6.74 6.08 15.64
N GLY A 203 -7.16 5.00 14.99
CA GLY A 203 -7.07 3.63 15.52
C GLY A 203 -7.97 3.36 16.74
N PRO A 204 -7.87 2.16 17.31
CA PRO A 204 -8.73 1.74 18.44
C PRO A 204 -8.42 2.49 19.73
N PHE A 205 -7.22 3.07 19.88
CA PHE A 205 -6.76 3.70 21.12
C PHE A 205 -6.85 5.23 21.11
N ARG A 206 -7.48 5.83 20.10
CA ARG A 206 -7.59 7.28 19.94
C ARG A 206 -8.02 8.03 21.21
N THR A 207 -8.97 7.49 21.95
CA THR A 207 -9.53 8.10 23.17
C THR A 207 -8.95 7.54 24.47
N TRP A 208 -7.97 6.63 24.40
CA TRP A 208 -7.39 6.01 25.60
C TRP A 208 -6.36 6.90 26.27
N SER A 209 -6.23 6.79 27.60
CA SER A 209 -5.13 7.42 28.31
C SER A 209 -3.78 6.76 28.00
N LYS A 210 -2.69 7.46 28.25
CA LYS A 210 -1.32 6.93 28.03
C LYS A 210 -1.05 5.67 28.87
N GLU A 211 -1.61 5.61 30.09
CA GLU A 211 -1.51 4.46 30.99
C GLU A 211 -2.28 3.25 30.44
N ALA A 212 -3.48 3.48 29.92
CA ALA A 212 -4.27 2.41 29.32
C ALA A 212 -3.61 1.85 28.05
N ILE A 213 -3.01 2.71 27.22
CA ILE A 213 -2.27 2.31 26.01
C ILE A 213 -1.06 1.41 26.36
N LYS A 214 -0.36 1.70 27.46
CA LYS A 214 0.77 0.85 27.92
C LYS A 214 0.35 -0.60 28.19
N ALA A 215 -0.85 -0.81 28.67
CA ALA A 215 -1.40 -2.12 28.99
C ALA A 215 -2.23 -2.74 27.86
N ALA A 216 -2.20 -2.15 26.65
CA ALA A 216 -3.00 -2.60 25.53
C ALA A 216 -2.59 -4.00 25.05
N THR A 217 -3.61 -4.86 24.84
CA THR A 217 -3.41 -6.24 24.38
C THR A 217 -3.50 -6.37 22.86
N PRO A 218 -2.96 -7.44 22.27
CA PRO A 218 -3.12 -7.72 20.84
C PRO A 218 -4.58 -7.75 20.38
N GLU A 219 -5.47 -8.36 21.18
CA GLU A 219 -6.89 -8.45 20.84
C GLU A 219 -7.57 -7.09 20.81
N GLN A 220 -7.15 -6.15 21.68
CA GLN A 220 -7.64 -4.77 21.69
C GLN A 220 -7.11 -3.99 20.49
N ALA A 221 -5.84 -4.14 20.17
CA ALA A 221 -5.20 -3.47 19.02
C ALA A 221 -5.79 -3.95 17.67
N LEU A 222 -6.23 -5.20 17.60
CA LEU A 222 -6.84 -5.77 16.39
C LEU A 222 -8.30 -5.36 16.16
N ARG A 223 -8.92 -4.61 17.07
CA ARG A 223 -10.32 -4.13 16.94
C ARG A 223 -10.37 -2.74 16.31
N HIS A 224 -10.11 -2.68 15.00
CA HIS A 224 -10.24 -1.39 14.29
C HIS A 224 -11.72 -0.94 14.23
N PRO A 225 -12.03 0.37 14.50
CA PRO A 225 -13.42 0.84 14.59
C PRO A 225 -14.18 0.81 13.25
N ASN A 226 -13.52 1.08 12.12
CA ASN A 226 -14.19 1.34 10.83
C ASN A 226 -13.76 0.37 9.71
N TRP A 227 -12.56 -0.19 9.77
CA TRP A 227 -11.98 -0.99 8.69
C TRP A 227 -11.76 -2.43 9.10
N SER A 228 -12.03 -3.36 8.18
CA SER A 228 -11.59 -4.75 8.30
C SER A 228 -10.31 -4.93 7.49
N MET A 229 -9.18 -4.99 8.17
CA MET A 229 -7.85 -5.05 7.57
C MET A 229 -7.06 -6.27 8.04
N GLY A 230 -5.93 -6.53 7.39
CA GLY A 230 -4.99 -7.55 7.87
C GLY A 230 -4.41 -7.18 9.24
N PRO A 231 -3.98 -8.17 10.06
CA PRO A 231 -3.50 -7.94 11.42
C PRO A 231 -2.38 -6.90 11.52
N LYS A 232 -1.40 -6.94 10.61
CA LYS A 232 -0.27 -5.97 10.58
C LYS A 232 -0.78 -4.54 10.42
N VAL A 233 -1.56 -4.27 9.38
CA VAL A 233 -2.07 -2.92 9.09
C VAL A 233 -2.99 -2.41 10.22
N THR A 234 -3.72 -3.32 10.88
CA THR A 234 -4.60 -2.96 12.01
C THR A 234 -3.78 -2.49 13.21
N VAL A 235 -2.68 -3.17 13.55
CA VAL A 235 -1.77 -2.74 14.63
C VAL A 235 -1.04 -1.45 14.24
N ASP A 236 -0.60 -1.31 12.99
CA ASP A 236 0.00 -0.06 12.49
C ASP A 236 -0.96 1.12 12.58
N SER A 237 -2.25 0.89 12.36
CA SER A 237 -3.27 1.92 12.57
C SER A 237 -3.36 2.32 14.06
N ALA A 238 -3.25 1.36 14.98
CA ALA A 238 -3.27 1.61 16.41
C ALA A 238 -2.06 2.42 16.90
N THR A 239 -0.88 2.26 16.29
CA THR A 239 0.35 2.99 16.60
C THR A 239 0.52 4.29 15.80
N LEU A 240 -0.35 4.58 14.85
CA LEU A 240 -0.20 5.57 13.78
C LEU A 240 1.01 5.30 12.84
N MET A 241 1.66 4.13 12.94
CA MET A 241 2.72 3.73 12.01
C MET A 241 2.19 3.54 10.59
N ASN A 242 0.95 3.03 10.42
CA ASN A 242 0.34 2.96 9.09
C ASN A 242 0.34 4.33 8.40
N LYS A 243 -0.06 5.38 9.12
CA LYS A 243 -0.02 6.74 8.58
C LYS A 243 1.42 7.23 8.37
N GLY A 244 2.35 6.78 9.20
CA GLY A 244 3.77 6.98 9.00
C GLY A 244 4.31 6.37 7.71
N LEU A 245 3.94 5.14 7.38
CA LEU A 245 4.29 4.50 6.10
C LEU A 245 3.64 5.22 4.92
N GLU A 246 2.43 5.71 5.11
CA GLU A 246 1.68 6.44 4.09
C GLU A 246 2.26 7.83 3.77
N ILE A 247 2.83 8.57 4.72
CA ILE A 247 3.55 9.81 4.39
C ILE A 247 4.79 9.54 3.53
N ILE A 248 5.49 8.42 3.75
CA ILE A 248 6.62 8.00 2.93
C ILE A 248 6.14 7.62 1.52
N GLU A 249 5.05 6.88 1.42
CA GLU A 249 4.42 6.53 0.13
C GLU A 249 4.01 7.80 -0.63
N ALA A 250 3.33 8.74 0.02
CA ALA A 250 2.90 10.01 -0.59
C ALA A 250 4.08 10.86 -1.07
N HIS A 251 5.18 10.91 -0.29
CA HIS A 251 6.42 11.56 -0.68
C HIS A 251 6.91 11.07 -2.04
N HIS A 252 6.94 9.75 -2.24
CA HIS A 252 7.41 9.17 -3.49
C HIS A 252 6.38 9.27 -4.63
N LEU A 253 5.09 8.96 -4.35
CA LEU A 253 4.03 9.01 -5.37
C LEU A 253 3.82 10.40 -5.92
N PHE A 254 3.83 11.41 -5.06
CA PHE A 254 3.44 12.77 -5.43
C PHE A 254 4.63 13.75 -5.46
N SER A 255 5.85 13.27 -5.30
CA SER A 255 7.08 14.10 -5.28
C SER A 255 6.94 15.29 -4.32
N LEU A 256 6.44 15.03 -3.11
CA LEU A 256 6.17 16.03 -2.08
C LEU A 256 7.27 16.02 -1.02
N THR A 257 7.63 17.18 -0.51
CA THR A 257 8.51 17.31 0.66
C THR A 257 7.75 17.06 1.97
N SER A 258 8.47 16.84 3.07
CA SER A 258 7.86 16.64 4.40
C SER A 258 6.89 17.76 4.79
N ASN A 259 7.22 19.02 4.49
CA ASN A 259 6.40 20.19 4.80
C ASN A 259 5.14 20.31 3.93
N GLU A 260 5.06 19.57 2.84
CA GLU A 260 3.90 19.54 1.95
C GLU A 260 2.95 18.36 2.27
N ILE A 261 3.26 17.53 3.29
CA ILE A 261 2.42 16.40 3.69
C ILE A 261 2.01 16.56 5.14
N ASP A 262 0.72 16.75 5.36
CA ASP A 262 0.12 16.88 6.68
C ASP A 262 -0.78 15.68 7.02
N VAL A 263 -1.13 15.51 8.29
CA VAL A 263 -1.97 14.43 8.79
C VAL A 263 -3.02 14.99 9.72
N LEU A 264 -4.28 14.55 9.53
CA LEU A 264 -5.39 14.81 10.45
C LEU A 264 -6.01 13.48 10.88
N VAL A 265 -6.44 13.43 12.14
CA VAL A 265 -7.29 12.34 12.62
C VAL A 265 -8.73 12.67 12.29
N HIS A 266 -9.41 11.75 11.59
CA HIS A 266 -10.81 11.86 11.16
C HIS A 266 -11.55 10.57 11.54
N PRO A 267 -12.15 10.50 12.72
CA PRO A 267 -12.70 9.25 13.27
C PRO A 267 -13.77 8.58 12.41
N GLN A 268 -14.56 9.38 11.67
CA GLN A 268 -15.63 8.84 10.83
C GLN A 268 -15.09 8.11 9.58
N SER A 269 -13.83 8.38 9.19
CA SER A 269 -13.15 7.77 8.05
C SER A 269 -13.94 7.85 6.73
N VAL A 270 -14.64 8.95 6.49
CA VAL A 270 -15.37 9.21 5.23
C VAL A 270 -14.67 10.23 4.34
N VAL A 271 -13.88 11.14 4.90
CA VAL A 271 -12.91 11.95 4.17
C VAL A 271 -11.59 11.17 4.18
N HIS A 272 -11.10 10.78 3.00
CA HIS A 272 -9.90 9.95 2.91
C HIS A 272 -8.63 10.76 2.67
N GLY A 273 -8.73 11.89 1.96
CA GLY A 273 -7.59 12.77 1.71
C GLY A 273 -8.04 14.10 1.14
N LEU A 274 -7.21 15.13 1.35
CA LEU A 274 -7.48 16.50 0.93
C LEU A 274 -6.24 17.09 0.25
N VAL A 275 -6.47 18.05 -0.64
CA VAL A 275 -5.44 18.86 -1.28
C VAL A 275 -5.76 20.33 -0.98
N GLU A 276 -4.83 21.02 -0.36
CA GLU A 276 -4.90 22.48 -0.12
C GLU A 276 -4.10 23.18 -1.22
N PHE A 277 -4.74 24.09 -1.93
CA PHE A 277 -4.14 24.88 -2.98
C PHE A 277 -3.65 26.24 -2.44
N ARG A 278 -2.82 26.94 -3.22
CA ARG A 278 -2.21 28.23 -2.81
C ARG A 278 -3.21 29.35 -2.65
N ASP A 279 -4.36 29.29 -3.30
CA ASP A 279 -5.48 30.24 -3.16
C ASP A 279 -6.29 30.06 -1.88
N GLY A 280 -5.96 29.03 -1.07
CA GLY A 280 -6.67 28.67 0.16
C GLY A 280 -7.82 27.70 -0.05
N SER A 281 -8.11 27.29 -1.29
CA SER A 281 -9.11 26.24 -1.56
C SER A 281 -8.64 24.88 -1.04
N VAL A 282 -9.58 24.08 -0.49
CA VAL A 282 -9.33 22.71 -0.08
C VAL A 282 -10.29 21.79 -0.83
N VAL A 283 -9.73 20.86 -1.63
CA VAL A 283 -10.49 19.83 -2.33
C VAL A 283 -10.33 18.50 -1.61
N ALA A 284 -11.43 17.84 -1.33
CA ALA A 284 -11.45 16.56 -0.61
C ALA A 284 -12.19 15.49 -1.40
N GLN A 285 -11.70 14.26 -1.33
CA GLN A 285 -12.45 13.09 -1.79
C GLN A 285 -13.11 12.43 -0.57
N LEU A 286 -14.39 12.15 -0.70
CA LEU A 286 -15.21 11.47 0.29
C LEU A 286 -15.76 10.16 -0.27
N GLY A 287 -15.89 9.16 0.60
CA GLY A 287 -16.49 7.86 0.28
C GLY A 287 -16.75 7.06 1.54
N SER A 288 -17.61 6.05 1.46
CA SER A 288 -17.70 5.06 2.54
C SER A 288 -16.37 4.29 2.69
N PRO A 289 -16.03 3.78 3.89
CA PRO A 289 -14.79 3.04 4.12
C PRO A 289 -14.84 1.65 3.45
N ASP A 290 -14.67 1.62 2.14
CA ASP A 290 -14.75 0.42 1.30
C ASP A 290 -13.65 0.46 0.22
N MET A 291 -12.70 -0.49 0.29
CA MET A 291 -11.59 -0.57 -0.66
C MET A 291 -12.03 -0.77 -2.12
N ARG A 292 -13.26 -1.19 -2.36
CA ARG A 292 -13.78 -1.30 -3.73
C ARG A 292 -13.95 0.05 -4.42
N ILE A 293 -14.02 1.16 -3.67
CA ILE A 293 -14.05 2.51 -4.25
C ILE A 293 -12.71 2.85 -4.92
N PRO A 294 -11.57 2.88 -4.22
CA PRO A 294 -10.28 3.18 -4.86
C PRO A 294 -9.87 2.12 -5.88
N ILE A 295 -10.19 0.83 -5.66
CA ILE A 295 -9.91 -0.23 -6.64
C ILE A 295 -10.73 -0.01 -7.92
N ALA A 296 -12.02 0.31 -7.84
CA ALA A 296 -12.85 0.60 -9.00
C ALA A 296 -12.34 1.83 -9.76
N HIS A 297 -11.90 2.86 -9.06
CA HIS A 297 -11.26 4.03 -9.68
C HIS A 297 -10.00 3.64 -10.45
N CYS A 298 -9.07 2.89 -9.84
CA CYS A 298 -7.85 2.41 -10.51
C CYS A 298 -8.15 1.45 -11.67
N LEU A 299 -9.15 0.57 -11.51
CA LEU A 299 -9.53 -0.41 -12.51
C LEU A 299 -10.12 0.24 -13.76
N ALA A 300 -10.84 1.35 -13.61
CA ALA A 300 -11.51 2.04 -14.70
C ALA A 300 -10.76 3.26 -15.23
N TRP A 301 -9.75 3.74 -14.49
CA TRP A 301 -9.03 4.97 -14.81
C TRP A 301 -8.64 5.06 -16.30
N PRO A 302 -8.82 6.23 -16.95
CA PRO A 302 -9.28 7.53 -16.40
C PRO A 302 -10.80 7.68 -16.26
N ARG A 303 -11.58 6.67 -16.59
CA ARG A 303 -13.05 6.65 -16.44
C ARG A 303 -13.46 6.22 -15.02
N ARG A 304 -14.77 6.20 -14.79
CA ARG A 304 -15.39 5.62 -13.60
C ARG A 304 -16.34 4.50 -13.99
N ILE A 305 -16.49 3.53 -13.08
CA ILE A 305 -17.48 2.44 -13.22
C ILE A 305 -18.38 2.41 -11.99
N ASP A 306 -19.54 1.79 -12.14
CA ASP A 306 -20.42 1.51 -11.01
C ASP A 306 -19.73 0.55 -10.05
N GLY A 307 -19.79 0.89 -8.76
CA GLY A 307 -19.22 0.09 -7.67
C GLY A 307 -20.32 -0.35 -6.69
N PRO A 308 -20.08 -1.45 -5.95
CA PRO A 308 -21.02 -1.99 -4.96
C PRO A 308 -20.97 -1.29 -3.60
N ALA A 309 -20.05 -0.35 -3.40
CA ALA A 309 -19.90 0.36 -2.15
C ALA A 309 -21.13 1.20 -1.82
N ALA A 310 -21.48 1.27 -0.55
CA ALA A 310 -22.58 2.11 -0.08
C ALA A 310 -22.30 3.58 -0.43
N ARG A 311 -23.30 4.28 -0.92
CA ARG A 311 -23.20 5.73 -1.16
C ARG A 311 -23.30 6.48 0.17
N LEU A 312 -22.52 7.56 0.31
CA LEU A 312 -22.62 8.41 1.48
C LEU A 312 -23.97 9.17 1.49
N ASP A 313 -24.64 9.13 2.64
CA ASP A 313 -25.74 10.03 2.96
C ASP A 313 -25.18 11.15 3.85
N LEU A 314 -24.86 12.29 3.24
CA LEU A 314 -24.28 13.43 3.96
C LEU A 314 -25.26 14.08 4.93
N ALA A 315 -26.58 13.97 4.67
CA ALA A 315 -27.60 14.49 5.59
C ALA A 315 -27.69 13.62 6.86
N ALA A 316 -27.60 12.30 6.72
CA ALA A 316 -27.54 11.39 7.85
C ALA A 316 -26.22 11.49 8.64
N LEU A 317 -25.11 11.78 7.96
CA LEU A 317 -23.79 11.94 8.57
C LEU A 317 -23.70 13.21 9.43
N GLN A 318 -24.33 14.29 9.03
CA GLN A 318 -24.46 15.59 9.72
C GLN A 318 -23.13 16.30 10.00
N GLN A 319 -22.15 15.65 10.63
CA GLN A 319 -20.94 16.27 11.15
C GLN A 319 -19.68 15.50 10.75
N LEU A 320 -18.63 16.23 10.39
CA LEU A 320 -17.27 15.73 10.19
C LEU A 320 -16.36 16.30 11.28
N THR A 321 -15.58 15.44 11.91
CA THR A 321 -14.67 15.81 13.00
C THR A 321 -13.22 15.61 12.55
N PHE A 322 -12.38 16.60 12.85
CA PHE A 322 -10.95 16.55 12.58
C PHE A 322 -10.17 16.94 13.83
N GLU A 323 -9.11 16.19 14.13
CA GLU A 323 -8.23 16.39 15.27
C GLU A 323 -6.77 16.38 14.80
N ALA A 324 -5.90 17.09 15.48
CA ALA A 324 -4.46 16.95 15.28
C ALA A 324 -3.99 15.56 15.82
N PRO A 325 -3.04 14.88 15.17
CA PRO A 325 -2.48 13.64 15.70
C PRO A 325 -1.71 13.89 17.00
N ASP A 326 -1.92 13.05 18.00
CA ASP A 326 -1.19 13.12 19.28
C ASP A 326 0.13 12.33 19.17
N LEU A 327 1.20 13.06 18.88
CA LEU A 327 2.52 12.46 18.66
C LEU A 327 3.20 11.98 19.95
N GLU A 328 2.72 12.41 21.12
CA GLU A 328 3.23 11.93 22.41
C GLU A 328 2.67 10.56 22.76
N ARG A 329 1.37 10.34 22.53
CA ARG A 329 0.75 9.01 22.73
C ARG A 329 1.07 8.04 21.60
N PHE A 330 1.24 8.54 20.38
CA PHE A 330 1.46 7.74 19.17
C PHE A 330 2.71 8.21 18.42
N PRO A 331 3.92 7.93 18.93
CA PRO A 331 5.17 8.45 18.35
C PRO A 331 5.53 7.82 17.00
N GLY A 332 4.85 6.76 16.57
CA GLY A 332 5.14 6.06 15.31
C GLY A 332 5.08 6.96 14.08
N LEU A 333 4.14 7.93 14.04
CA LEU A 333 4.03 8.89 12.95
C LEU A 333 5.26 9.83 12.89
N ALA A 334 5.71 10.35 14.03
CA ALA A 334 6.89 11.22 14.10
C ALA A 334 8.16 10.48 13.71
N LEU A 335 8.29 9.21 14.15
CA LEU A 335 9.41 8.34 13.82
C LEU A 335 9.50 8.07 12.31
N ALA A 336 8.37 7.79 11.67
CA ALA A 336 8.30 7.59 10.22
C ALA A 336 8.63 8.87 9.44
N ARG A 337 8.20 10.04 9.90
CA ARG A 337 8.57 11.33 9.31
C ARG A 337 10.08 11.56 9.41
N ARG A 338 10.69 11.28 10.55
CA ARG A 338 12.15 11.32 10.74
C ARG A 338 12.86 10.40 9.75
N ALA A 339 12.39 9.17 9.57
CA ALA A 339 12.98 8.23 8.61
C ALA A 339 12.83 8.72 7.16
N MET A 340 11.69 9.29 6.78
CA MET A 340 11.48 9.89 5.48
C MET A 340 12.44 11.07 5.22
N GLU A 341 12.61 11.95 6.19
CA GLU A 341 13.52 13.12 6.10
C GLU A 341 14.99 12.71 6.08
N THR A 342 15.36 11.64 6.79
CA THR A 342 16.70 11.03 6.73
C THR A 342 16.98 10.49 5.33
N GLY A 343 15.97 9.94 4.65
CA GLY A 343 16.11 9.39 3.31
C GLY A 343 16.94 8.11 3.24
N GLY A 344 17.49 7.82 2.07
CA GLY A 344 18.29 6.63 1.83
C GLY A 344 17.56 5.33 2.20
N ALA A 345 18.19 4.49 2.99
CA ALA A 345 17.61 3.23 3.47
C ALA A 345 16.84 3.35 4.81
N ALA A 346 16.71 4.56 5.39
CA ALA A 346 16.02 4.72 6.68
C ALA A 346 14.55 4.26 6.62
N PRO A 347 13.75 4.54 5.58
CA PRO A 347 12.40 4.00 5.45
C PRO A 347 12.35 2.47 5.35
N THR A 348 13.33 1.86 4.68
CA THR A 348 13.46 0.39 4.58
C THR A 348 13.70 -0.23 5.95
N VAL A 349 14.63 0.34 6.74
CA VAL A 349 14.93 -0.10 8.11
C VAL A 349 13.71 0.04 9.00
N LEU A 350 13.02 1.19 8.94
CA LEU A 350 11.78 1.44 9.69
C LEU A 350 10.74 0.36 9.41
N ASN A 351 10.42 0.10 8.14
CA ASN A 351 9.41 -0.89 7.77
C ASN A 351 9.81 -2.32 8.20
N ALA A 352 11.07 -2.71 7.98
CA ALA A 352 11.57 -4.03 8.35
C ALA A 352 11.49 -4.28 9.86
N ALA A 353 11.87 -3.27 10.66
CA ALA A 353 11.79 -3.33 12.12
C ALA A 353 10.33 -3.35 12.62
N ASP A 354 9.47 -2.55 12.01
CA ASP A 354 8.04 -2.51 12.33
C ASP A 354 7.35 -3.85 12.07
N GLU A 355 7.61 -4.50 10.94
CA GLU A 355 7.05 -5.83 10.66
C GLU A 355 7.49 -6.88 11.69
N VAL A 356 8.74 -6.81 12.17
CA VAL A 356 9.22 -7.68 13.26
C VAL A 356 8.51 -7.34 14.55
N ALA A 357 8.48 -6.06 14.94
CA ALA A 357 7.86 -5.60 16.19
C ALA A 357 6.37 -5.94 16.27
N VAL A 358 5.63 -5.68 15.22
CA VAL A 358 4.19 -6.00 15.14
C VAL A 358 3.96 -7.51 15.22
N GLY A 359 4.80 -8.32 14.56
CA GLY A 359 4.74 -9.78 14.67
C GLY A 359 4.96 -10.29 16.11
N GLU A 360 5.92 -9.72 16.81
CA GLU A 360 6.23 -10.04 18.20
C GLU A 360 5.13 -9.59 19.18
N PHE A 361 4.54 -8.42 18.94
CA PHE A 361 3.40 -7.93 19.71
C PHE A 361 2.16 -8.82 19.52
N ILE A 362 1.79 -9.15 18.28
CA ILE A 362 0.64 -10.04 18.00
C ILE A 362 0.84 -11.42 18.66
N ALA A 363 2.08 -11.89 18.74
CA ALA A 363 2.42 -13.13 19.44
C ALA A 363 2.48 -12.99 20.97
N GLY A 364 2.22 -11.81 21.52
CA GLY A 364 2.23 -11.54 22.96
C GLY A 364 3.62 -11.55 23.59
N ARG A 365 4.68 -11.36 22.81
CA ARG A 365 6.08 -11.40 23.31
C ARG A 365 6.65 -10.03 23.68
N ILE A 366 6.06 -8.95 23.21
CA ILE A 366 6.40 -7.58 23.62
C ILE A 366 5.13 -6.77 23.90
N SER A 367 5.26 -5.68 24.67
CA SER A 367 4.15 -4.76 24.96
C SER A 367 3.86 -3.81 23.77
N PHE A 368 2.70 -3.15 23.78
CA PHE A 368 2.32 -2.23 22.73
C PHE A 368 3.31 -1.06 22.53
N PRO A 369 3.80 -0.37 23.59
CA PRO A 369 4.82 0.68 23.43
C PRO A 369 6.15 0.15 22.91
N ALA A 370 6.48 -1.11 23.19
CA ALA A 370 7.72 -1.74 22.74
C ALA A 370 7.80 -1.84 21.21
N ILE A 371 6.65 -1.79 20.50
CA ILE A 371 6.64 -1.78 19.03
C ILE A 371 7.47 -0.60 18.50
N VAL A 372 7.12 0.62 18.88
CA VAL A 372 7.80 1.83 18.38
C VAL A 372 9.21 1.93 18.95
N ALA A 373 9.42 1.52 20.20
CA ALA A 373 10.73 1.51 20.82
C ALA A 373 11.73 0.58 20.08
N LEU A 374 11.27 -0.60 19.63
CA LEU A 374 12.10 -1.51 18.83
C LEU A 374 12.47 -0.92 17.47
N VAL A 375 11.50 -0.28 16.81
CA VAL A 375 11.72 0.40 15.52
C VAL A 375 12.74 1.52 15.67
N GLU A 376 12.61 2.35 16.69
CA GLU A 376 13.53 3.46 16.97
C GLU A 376 14.95 2.96 17.27
N ALA A 377 15.09 2.00 18.18
CA ALA A 377 16.39 1.42 18.52
C ALA A 377 17.07 0.77 17.28
N THR A 378 16.30 0.12 16.42
CA THR A 378 16.82 -0.48 15.18
C THR A 378 17.34 0.59 14.22
N LEU A 379 16.60 1.69 14.06
CA LEU A 379 17.03 2.83 13.24
C LEU A 379 18.33 3.47 13.77
N ASP A 380 18.42 3.67 15.06
CA ASP A 380 19.59 4.32 15.69
C ASP A 380 20.84 3.44 15.53
N ILE A 381 20.72 2.12 15.72
CA ILE A 381 21.85 1.19 15.48
C ILE A 381 22.21 1.13 14.00
N ALA A 382 21.23 1.09 13.11
CA ALA A 382 21.47 1.10 11.66
C ALA A 382 22.20 2.38 11.22
N ALA A 383 21.81 3.54 11.79
CA ALA A 383 22.51 4.80 11.57
C ALA A 383 23.97 4.75 12.05
N GLY A 384 24.20 4.28 13.28
CA GLY A 384 25.55 4.13 13.85
C GLY A 384 26.44 3.15 13.06
N ARG A 385 25.87 2.21 12.33
CA ARG A 385 26.57 1.26 11.46
C ARG A 385 26.72 1.73 10.01
N GLY A 386 26.22 2.92 9.66
CA GLY A 386 26.29 3.46 8.30
C GLY A 386 25.38 2.74 7.29
N LEU A 387 24.32 2.05 7.75
CA LEU A 387 23.40 1.27 6.91
C LEU A 387 22.29 2.11 6.25
N LEU A 388 22.23 3.42 6.54
CA LEU A 388 21.17 4.29 6.03
C LEU A 388 21.50 4.94 4.68
N ALA A 389 22.63 4.62 4.05
CA ALA A 389 22.97 5.12 2.73
C ALA A 389 21.93 4.72 1.67
N GLU A 390 21.78 5.54 0.61
CA GLU A 390 20.89 5.22 -0.52
C GLU A 390 21.30 3.89 -1.16
N PRO A 391 20.39 2.90 -1.26
CA PRO A 391 20.72 1.61 -1.87
C PRO A 391 21.07 1.78 -3.36
N ALA A 392 22.14 1.12 -3.80
CA ALA A 392 22.59 1.18 -5.21
C ALA A 392 21.60 0.53 -6.19
N GLY A 393 20.66 -0.29 -5.71
CA GLY A 393 19.66 -0.98 -6.51
C GLY A 393 18.71 -1.80 -5.64
N ILE A 394 17.79 -2.49 -6.31
CA ILE A 394 16.71 -3.25 -5.65
C ILE A 394 17.25 -4.36 -4.76
N ASP A 395 18.24 -5.12 -5.22
CA ASP A 395 18.81 -6.20 -4.39
C ASP A 395 19.55 -5.65 -3.16
N ALA A 396 20.17 -4.47 -3.27
CA ALA A 396 20.78 -3.77 -2.13
C ALA A 396 19.68 -3.31 -1.12
N ALA A 397 18.55 -2.78 -1.59
CA ALA A 397 17.43 -2.41 -0.74
C ALA A 397 16.86 -3.64 0.01
N LEU A 398 16.69 -4.76 -0.67
CA LEU A 398 16.25 -6.02 -0.05
C LEU A 398 17.30 -6.60 0.93
N ALA A 399 18.59 -6.41 0.67
CA ALA A 399 19.64 -6.79 1.61
C ALA A 399 19.57 -5.95 2.88
N VAL A 400 19.32 -4.64 2.78
CA VAL A 400 19.10 -3.76 3.95
C VAL A 400 17.86 -4.19 4.73
N ASP A 401 16.74 -4.49 4.08
CA ASP A 401 15.53 -5.03 4.73
C ASP A 401 15.88 -6.29 5.56
N HIS A 402 16.63 -7.23 4.98
CA HIS A 402 17.03 -8.45 5.68
C HIS A 402 17.94 -8.18 6.89
N ILE A 403 18.92 -7.29 6.74
CA ILE A 403 19.83 -6.89 7.84
C ILE A 403 19.02 -6.21 8.96
N ALA A 404 18.12 -5.29 8.62
CA ALA A 404 17.28 -4.59 9.58
C ALA A 404 16.37 -5.54 10.38
N ARG A 405 15.78 -6.55 9.73
CA ARG A 405 15.01 -7.61 10.41
C ARG A 405 15.86 -8.40 11.38
N THR A 406 17.11 -8.69 11.04
CA THR A 406 18.04 -9.39 11.93
C THR A 406 18.36 -8.52 13.12
N LEU A 407 18.73 -7.24 12.91
CA LEU A 407 18.99 -6.28 13.99
C LEU A 407 17.80 -6.13 14.93
N ALA A 408 16.58 -6.00 14.39
CA ALA A 408 15.38 -5.90 15.21
C ALA A 408 15.17 -7.15 16.09
N ARG A 409 15.42 -8.35 15.55
CA ARG A 409 15.32 -9.59 16.35
C ARG A 409 16.38 -9.68 17.43
N ASP A 410 17.61 -9.23 17.16
CA ASP A 410 18.69 -9.23 18.12
C ASP A 410 18.42 -8.28 19.30
N LEU A 411 17.67 -7.19 19.08
CA LEU A 411 17.28 -6.21 20.08
C LEU A 411 16.08 -6.61 20.95
N LEU A 412 15.29 -7.60 20.53
CA LEU A 412 14.08 -8.01 21.24
C LEU A 412 14.29 -8.29 22.73
N PRO A 413 15.34 -9.03 23.17
CA PRO A 413 15.53 -9.31 24.60
C PRO A 413 15.70 -8.05 25.44
N GLU A 414 16.41 -7.05 24.93
CA GLU A 414 16.66 -5.79 25.64
C GLU A 414 15.40 -4.93 25.73
N ILE A 415 14.62 -4.88 24.65
CA ILE A 415 13.38 -4.10 24.57
C ILE A 415 12.29 -4.72 25.45
N ALA A 416 12.15 -6.04 25.46
CA ALA A 416 11.15 -6.73 26.28
C ALA A 416 11.38 -6.48 27.79
N VAL A 417 12.66 -6.43 28.23
CA VAL A 417 13.02 -6.14 29.64
C VAL A 417 12.72 -4.69 30.02
N LYS A 418 12.94 -3.72 29.12
CA LYS A 418 12.69 -2.29 29.40
C LYS A 418 11.22 -1.90 29.43
N ALA A 419 10.36 -2.72 28.83
CA ALA A 419 8.93 -2.46 28.66
C ALA A 419 8.04 -3.24 29.67
N SER A 420 8.63 -4.12 30.48
CA SER A 420 8.01 -4.77 31.64
C SER A 420 8.13 -3.91 32.91
#